data_764856686c2d0a669af4a17a1df4d41a
#
_entry.id   764856686c2d0a669af4a17a1df4d41a
#
_cell.length_a   1.000
_cell.length_b   1.000
_cell.length_c   1.000
_cell.angle_alpha   90.00
_cell.angle_beta   90.00
_cell.angle_gamma   90.00
#
_symmetry.space_group_name_H-M   'P 1'
#
loop_
_entity.id
_entity.type
_entity.pdbx_description
1 polymer ?
#
loop_
_entity_poly.entity_id
_entity_poly.type
_entity_poly.pdbx_seq_one_letter_code
_entity_poly.pdbx_strand_id
1 'polypeptide(L)'
;GRYQLASEVMRLNAVYQEALDLERHVMPRLQELAEYSGETASFYVRHGAYRMCQFRVNSRHRLRLNMQPGDMRPMDEAAGAQALRAAYEVGSKLDKPYYSRGATDPHAASIALPIYGAQQELMGALVISGPASRLTEEAAASLRQVFFDTARDLMRSLGFKPVDGKAKASEAVK
;
A
#
# COMPACT_ATOMS: atom_id res chain seq x y z
N GLY A 1 3.31 -11.01 38.55
CA GLY A 1 2.95 -11.66 37.29
C GLY A 1 1.57 -11.32 36.67
N ARG A 2 0.52 -11.17 37.50
CA ARG A 2 -0.84 -10.91 36.98
C ARG A 2 -1.01 -9.55 36.26
N TYR A 3 -0.36 -8.50 36.75
CA TYR A 3 -0.48 -7.16 36.15
C TYR A 3 0.21 -7.03 34.79
N GLN A 4 1.30 -7.77 34.57
CA GLN A 4 2.05 -7.74 33.32
C GLN A 4 1.28 -8.38 32.16
N LEU A 5 0.53 -9.45 32.43
CA LEU A 5 -0.32 -10.11 31.45
C LEU A 5 -1.50 -9.20 31.03
N ALA A 6 -2.11 -8.48 31.98
CA ALA A 6 -3.21 -7.57 31.68
C ALA A 6 -2.77 -6.40 30.78
N SER A 7 -1.60 -5.81 31.03
CA SER A 7 -1.04 -4.72 30.20
C SER A 7 -0.78 -5.18 28.76
N GLU A 8 -0.25 -6.38 28.59
CA GLU A 8 0.05 -6.93 27.29
C GLU A 8 -1.23 -7.26 26.51
N VAL A 9 -2.25 -7.78 27.15
CA VAL A 9 -3.57 -8.00 26.55
C VAL A 9 -4.21 -6.68 26.10
N MET A 10 -4.11 -5.61 26.90
CA MET A 10 -4.62 -4.29 26.52
C MET A 10 -3.84 -3.70 25.33
N ARG A 11 -2.51 -3.87 25.31
CA ARG A 11 -1.68 -3.45 24.18
C ARG A 11 -2.06 -4.19 22.89
N LEU A 12 -2.25 -5.50 22.95
CA LEU A 12 -2.69 -6.30 21.81
C LEU A 12 -4.09 -5.89 21.33
N ASN A 13 -4.99 -5.58 22.26
CA ASN A 13 -6.32 -5.09 21.88
C ASN A 13 -6.25 -3.73 21.18
N ALA A 14 -5.40 -2.80 21.64
CA ALA A 14 -5.21 -1.51 20.96
C ALA A 14 -4.71 -1.70 19.51
N VAL A 15 -3.69 -2.52 19.31
CA VAL A 15 -3.16 -2.86 17.97
C VAL A 15 -4.25 -3.52 17.10
N TYR A 16 -5.07 -4.39 17.69
CA TYR A 16 -6.18 -5.02 16.98
C TYR A 16 -7.24 -4.01 16.54
N GLN A 17 -7.61 -3.04 17.41
CA GLN A 17 -8.58 -2.00 17.07
C GLN A 17 -8.06 -1.08 15.96
N GLU A 18 -6.78 -0.68 16.01
CA GLU A 18 -6.13 0.10 14.95
C GLU A 18 -6.15 -0.66 13.59
N ALA A 19 -5.89 -1.97 13.63
CA ALA A 19 -5.96 -2.81 12.43
C ALA A 19 -7.38 -2.90 11.87
N LEU A 20 -8.41 -3.02 12.72
CA LEU A 20 -9.82 -3.04 12.32
C LEU A 20 -10.26 -1.70 11.70
N ASP A 21 -9.80 -0.59 12.25
CA ASP A 21 -10.11 0.73 11.71
C ASP A 21 -9.47 0.91 10.33
N LEU A 22 -8.21 0.48 10.16
CA LEU A 22 -7.54 0.50 8.87
C LEU A 22 -8.26 -0.39 7.85
N GLU A 23 -8.71 -1.58 8.24
CA GLU A 23 -9.44 -2.50 7.37
C GLU A 23 -10.71 -1.86 6.79
N ARG A 24 -11.49 -1.14 7.59
CA ARG A 24 -12.72 -0.45 7.17
C ARG A 24 -12.48 0.57 6.06
N HIS A 25 -11.31 1.20 6.03
CA HIS A 25 -10.92 2.16 5.00
C HIS A 25 -10.32 1.48 3.77
N VAL A 26 -9.50 0.46 3.98
CA VAL A 26 -8.71 -0.19 2.92
C VAL A 26 -9.55 -1.18 2.10
N MET A 27 -10.34 -2.05 2.75
CA MET A 27 -11.04 -3.14 2.05
C MET A 27 -11.98 -2.67 0.94
N PRO A 28 -12.81 -1.63 1.12
CA PRO A 28 -13.66 -1.13 0.02
C PRO A 28 -12.84 -0.67 -1.19
N ARG A 29 -11.69 -0.03 -0.96
CA ARG A 29 -10.79 0.45 -2.03
C ARG A 29 -10.10 -0.69 -2.76
N LEU A 30 -9.72 -1.75 -2.05
CA LEU A 30 -9.20 -2.95 -2.69
C LEU A 30 -10.27 -3.65 -3.55
N GLN A 31 -11.51 -3.68 -3.10
CA GLN A 31 -12.63 -4.24 -3.87
C GLN A 31 -12.85 -3.47 -5.17
N GLU A 32 -12.97 -2.14 -5.10
CA GLU A 32 -13.10 -1.26 -6.26
C GLU A 32 -11.96 -1.49 -7.27
N LEU A 33 -10.71 -1.54 -6.81
CA LEU A 33 -9.55 -1.74 -7.67
C LEU A 33 -9.51 -3.15 -8.29
N ALA A 34 -9.83 -4.18 -7.52
CA ALA A 34 -9.85 -5.54 -8.03
C ALA A 34 -10.97 -5.74 -9.06
N GLU A 35 -12.13 -5.13 -8.86
CA GLU A 35 -13.24 -5.16 -9.82
C GLU A 35 -12.91 -4.40 -11.09
N TYR A 36 -12.36 -3.19 -10.98
CA TYR A 36 -12.02 -2.35 -12.12
C TYR A 36 -10.88 -2.92 -12.95
N SER A 37 -9.79 -3.36 -12.31
CA SER A 37 -8.61 -3.86 -13.00
C SER A 37 -8.75 -5.31 -13.48
N GLY A 38 -9.64 -6.09 -12.87
CA GLY A 38 -9.71 -7.54 -13.02
C GLY A 38 -8.55 -8.29 -12.35
N GLU A 39 -7.58 -7.58 -11.77
CA GLU A 39 -6.39 -8.14 -11.13
C GLU A 39 -6.48 -8.10 -9.61
N THR A 40 -5.53 -8.71 -8.93
CA THR A 40 -5.50 -8.73 -7.47
C THR A 40 -5.08 -7.38 -6.91
N ALA A 41 -5.87 -6.86 -5.97
CA ALA A 41 -5.54 -5.67 -5.20
C ALA A 41 -5.11 -6.06 -3.77
N SER A 42 -4.05 -5.45 -3.25
CA SER A 42 -3.49 -5.76 -1.94
C SER A 42 -2.98 -4.51 -1.23
N PHE A 43 -2.97 -4.56 0.09
CA PHE A 43 -2.35 -3.55 0.94
C PHE A 43 -1.20 -4.19 1.70
N TYR A 44 0.00 -3.63 1.53
CA TYR A 44 1.21 -4.11 2.19
C TYR A 44 1.69 -3.11 3.22
N VAL A 45 2.25 -3.63 4.31
CA VAL A 45 2.95 -2.84 5.33
C VAL A 45 4.39 -3.30 5.44
N ARG A 46 5.27 -2.38 5.84
CA ARG A 46 6.67 -2.71 6.09
C ARG A 46 6.83 -3.39 7.44
N HIS A 47 7.56 -4.50 7.47
CA HIS A 47 7.94 -5.21 8.67
C HIS A 47 9.44 -5.54 8.63
N GLY A 48 10.26 -4.61 9.11
CA GLY A 48 11.71 -4.72 9.05
C GLY A 48 12.23 -4.83 7.61
N ALA A 49 12.92 -5.93 7.31
CA ALA A 49 13.45 -6.27 5.98
C ALA A 49 12.42 -6.89 5.03
N TYR A 50 11.15 -6.98 5.45
CA TYR A 50 10.08 -7.60 4.70
C TYR A 50 8.92 -6.63 4.50
N ARG A 51 8.05 -6.94 3.52
CA ARG A 51 6.70 -6.40 3.37
C ARG A 51 5.70 -7.51 3.68
N MET A 52 4.71 -7.22 4.48
CA MET A 52 3.64 -8.15 4.84
C MET A 52 2.37 -7.77 4.10
N CYS A 53 1.71 -8.75 3.48
CA CYS A 53 0.37 -8.57 2.93
C CYS A 53 -0.62 -8.46 4.09
N GLN A 54 -1.17 -7.28 4.34
CA GLN A 54 -2.11 -7.08 5.44
C GLN A 54 -3.55 -7.33 5.00
N PHE A 55 -3.93 -6.77 3.84
CA PHE A 55 -5.26 -6.94 3.27
C PHE A 55 -5.16 -7.29 1.79
N ARG A 56 -6.14 -8.05 1.29
CA ARG A 56 -6.12 -8.53 -0.08
C ARG A 56 -7.52 -8.85 -0.60
N VAL A 57 -7.77 -8.46 -1.86
CA VAL A 57 -8.90 -8.90 -2.67
C VAL A 57 -8.33 -9.60 -3.90
N ASN A 58 -8.67 -10.87 -4.06
CA ASN A 58 -8.15 -11.68 -5.16
C ASN A 58 -8.84 -11.33 -6.48
N SER A 59 -8.06 -11.38 -7.56
CA SER A 59 -8.59 -11.43 -8.93
C SER A 59 -9.60 -12.55 -9.10
N ARG A 60 -10.63 -12.33 -9.92
CA ARG A 60 -11.59 -13.37 -10.32
C ARG A 60 -10.97 -14.40 -11.28
N HIS A 61 -9.83 -14.08 -11.88
CA HIS A 61 -9.10 -15.00 -12.74
C HIS A 61 -8.50 -16.17 -11.94
N ARG A 62 -8.55 -17.38 -12.50
CA ARG A 62 -7.92 -18.56 -11.89
C ARG A 62 -6.41 -18.42 -11.82
N LEU A 63 -5.79 -17.87 -12.86
CA LEU A 63 -4.35 -17.56 -12.88
C LEU A 63 -4.12 -16.24 -12.17
N ARG A 64 -3.60 -16.29 -10.96
CA ARG A 64 -3.24 -15.15 -10.10
C ARG A 64 -2.08 -15.51 -9.19
N LEU A 65 -1.43 -14.52 -8.62
CA LEU A 65 -0.37 -14.74 -7.64
C LEU A 65 -0.94 -15.37 -6.36
N ASN A 66 -0.33 -16.50 -5.95
CA ASN A 66 -0.73 -17.20 -4.73
C ASN A 66 -0.10 -16.51 -3.51
N MET A 67 -0.89 -15.70 -2.83
CA MET A 67 -0.55 -15.03 -1.57
C MET A 67 -1.78 -14.89 -0.70
N GLN A 68 -1.57 -14.87 0.62
CA GLN A 68 -2.62 -14.69 1.61
C GLN A 68 -2.28 -13.49 2.53
N PRO A 69 -3.28 -12.89 3.20
CA PRO A 69 -3.01 -12.00 4.31
C PRO A 69 -2.10 -12.67 5.36
N GLY A 70 -1.09 -11.95 5.83
CA GLY A 70 -0.04 -12.45 6.71
C GLY A 70 1.23 -12.93 6.00
N ASP A 71 1.17 -13.23 4.72
CA ASP A 71 2.37 -13.64 3.96
C ASP A 71 3.39 -12.51 3.88
N MET A 72 4.65 -12.88 4.05
CA MET A 72 5.79 -11.96 4.00
C MET A 72 6.61 -12.16 2.73
N ARG A 73 7.09 -11.06 2.17
CA ARG A 73 8.02 -11.03 1.03
C ARG A 73 9.18 -10.09 1.35
N PRO A 74 10.39 -10.36 0.87
CA PRO A 74 11.51 -9.45 1.08
C PRO A 74 11.24 -8.06 0.48
N MET A 75 11.95 -7.06 0.97
CA MET A 75 12.00 -5.72 0.39
C MET A 75 12.92 -5.73 -0.85
N ASP A 76 12.44 -6.39 -1.91
CA ASP A 76 13.08 -6.53 -3.23
C ASP A 76 12.77 -5.34 -4.17
N GLU A 77 12.92 -5.53 -5.49
CA GLU A 77 12.64 -4.51 -6.50
C GLU A 77 11.18 -4.52 -7.00
N ALA A 78 10.28 -5.28 -6.34
CA ALA A 78 8.87 -5.23 -6.68
C ALA A 78 8.25 -3.85 -6.35
N ALA A 79 7.26 -3.42 -7.15
CA ALA A 79 6.64 -2.11 -7.03
C ALA A 79 6.16 -1.79 -5.60
N GLY A 80 5.56 -2.77 -4.90
CA GLY A 80 5.14 -2.60 -3.52
C GLY A 80 6.29 -2.33 -2.54
N ALA A 81 7.45 -2.99 -2.72
CA ALA A 81 8.63 -2.73 -1.92
C ALA A 81 9.25 -1.36 -2.25
N GLN A 82 9.28 -0.98 -3.53
CA GLN A 82 9.74 0.34 -3.95
C GLN A 82 8.88 1.44 -3.34
N ALA A 83 7.54 1.30 -3.38
CA ALA A 83 6.62 2.26 -2.78
C ALA A 83 6.84 2.42 -1.27
N LEU A 84 7.01 1.30 -0.54
CA LEU A 84 7.28 1.33 0.90
C LEU A 84 8.66 1.93 1.23
N ARG A 85 9.69 1.64 0.42
CA ARG A 85 11.05 2.16 0.61
C ARG A 85 11.13 3.65 0.30
N ALA A 86 10.61 4.07 -0.83
CA ALA A 86 10.64 5.46 -1.26
C ALA A 86 9.87 6.40 -0.31
N ALA A 87 8.70 5.97 0.18
CA ALA A 87 7.94 6.74 1.14
C ALA A 87 8.69 6.94 2.46
N TYR A 88 9.43 5.94 2.91
CA TYR A 88 10.19 5.98 4.14
C TYR A 88 11.48 6.82 4.03
N GLU A 89 12.16 6.77 2.88
CA GLU A 89 13.49 7.39 2.69
C GLU A 89 13.43 8.84 2.21
N VAL A 90 12.44 9.21 1.41
CA VAL A 90 12.44 10.47 0.65
C VAL A 90 11.24 11.38 0.94
N GLY A 91 10.26 10.94 1.73
CA GLY A 91 9.01 11.68 1.91
C GLY A 91 8.33 11.87 0.55
N SER A 92 8.02 10.77 -0.12
CA SER A 92 7.69 10.77 -1.53
C SER A 92 6.43 11.59 -1.86
N LYS A 93 6.53 12.39 -2.91
CA LYS A 93 5.36 12.93 -3.59
C LYS A 93 4.69 11.80 -4.37
N LEU A 94 3.34 11.80 -4.37
CA LEU A 94 2.54 10.89 -5.20
C LEU A 94 2.57 11.37 -6.67
N ASP A 95 3.74 11.31 -7.30
CA ASP A 95 3.90 11.83 -8.66
C ASP A 95 3.71 10.74 -9.72
N LYS A 96 4.05 9.49 -9.37
CA LYS A 96 4.06 8.37 -10.31
C LYS A 96 3.90 7.04 -9.57
N PRO A 97 3.04 6.12 -10.05
CA PRO A 97 3.02 4.77 -9.49
C PRO A 97 4.33 4.06 -9.82
N TYR A 98 4.81 3.25 -8.88
CA TYR A 98 5.88 2.30 -9.13
C TYR A 98 5.33 1.17 -10.00
N TYR A 99 6.11 0.72 -10.96
CA TYR A 99 5.82 -0.46 -11.76
C TYR A 99 6.99 -1.43 -11.70
N SER A 100 6.71 -2.70 -11.60
CA SER A 100 7.72 -3.75 -11.69
C SER A 100 7.19 -4.96 -12.46
N ARG A 101 8.09 -5.61 -13.18
CA ARG A 101 7.85 -6.86 -13.89
C ARG A 101 9.00 -7.81 -13.61
N GLY A 102 8.70 -9.05 -13.23
CA GLY A 102 9.71 -10.09 -12.99
C GLY A 102 10.54 -9.90 -11.71
N ALA A 103 10.19 -8.96 -10.83
CA ALA A 103 11.02 -8.62 -9.67
C ALA A 103 11.02 -9.70 -8.57
N THR A 104 9.85 -10.23 -8.23
CA THR A 104 9.72 -11.32 -7.23
C THR A 104 9.48 -12.67 -7.91
N ASP A 105 8.75 -12.65 -9.01
CA ASP A 105 8.40 -13.82 -9.82
C ASP A 105 8.52 -13.39 -11.29
N PRO A 106 9.25 -14.17 -12.15
CA PRO A 106 9.48 -13.81 -13.55
C PRO A 106 8.21 -13.60 -14.37
N HIS A 107 7.09 -14.21 -13.95
CA HIS A 107 5.81 -14.15 -14.64
C HIS A 107 4.82 -13.14 -14.00
N ALA A 108 5.25 -12.41 -13.01
CA ALA A 108 4.42 -11.44 -12.29
C ALA A 108 4.78 -9.99 -12.65
N ALA A 109 3.75 -9.13 -12.61
CA ALA A 109 3.92 -7.68 -12.63
C ALA A 109 3.07 -7.03 -11.53
N SER A 110 3.47 -5.84 -11.13
CA SER A 110 2.72 -5.05 -10.14
C SER A 110 2.89 -3.55 -10.35
N ILE A 111 1.85 -2.80 -9.95
CA ILE A 111 1.91 -1.35 -9.75
C ILE A 111 1.62 -1.02 -8.29
N ALA A 112 2.24 0.02 -7.75
CA ALA A 112 2.09 0.38 -6.35
C ALA A 112 2.15 1.90 -6.12
N LEU A 113 1.43 2.34 -5.07
CA LEU A 113 1.50 3.69 -4.53
C LEU A 113 1.65 3.62 -3.01
N PRO A 114 2.48 4.49 -2.38
CA PRO A 114 2.52 4.65 -0.94
C PRO A 114 1.23 5.31 -0.46
N ILE A 115 0.78 4.92 0.73
CA ILE A 115 -0.41 5.46 1.40
C ILE A 115 0.03 6.10 2.71
N TYR A 116 -0.37 7.35 2.91
CA TYR A 116 -0.03 8.13 4.09
C TYR A 116 -1.25 8.40 4.97
N GLY A 117 -1.02 8.51 6.27
CA GLY A 117 -2.01 8.86 7.28
C GLY A 117 -2.01 10.36 7.64
N ALA A 118 -2.73 10.70 8.70
CA ALA A 118 -3.00 12.09 9.12
C ALA A 118 -1.74 12.91 9.45
N GLN A 119 -0.69 12.25 9.96
CA GLN A 119 0.59 12.87 10.34
C GLN A 119 1.67 12.70 9.25
N GLN A 120 1.25 12.35 8.01
CA GLN A 120 2.14 12.04 6.89
C GLN A 120 3.00 10.80 7.10
N GLU A 121 2.68 10.00 8.09
CA GLU A 121 3.28 8.71 8.34
C GLU A 121 2.91 7.72 7.23
N LEU A 122 3.85 6.82 6.91
CA LEU A 122 3.61 5.75 5.96
C LEU A 122 2.70 4.69 6.59
N MET A 123 1.45 4.62 6.14
CA MET A 123 0.50 3.58 6.53
C MET A 123 0.75 2.25 5.81
N GLY A 124 1.24 2.30 4.58
CA GLY A 124 1.50 1.12 3.78
C GLY A 124 1.61 1.43 2.28
N ALA A 125 1.46 0.40 1.46
CA ALA A 125 1.42 0.51 0.00
C ALA A 125 0.18 -0.17 -0.57
N LEU A 126 -0.56 0.56 -1.41
CA LEU A 126 -1.63 0.03 -2.25
C LEU A 126 -0.99 -0.60 -3.48
N VAL A 127 -1.38 -1.83 -3.83
CA VAL A 127 -0.74 -2.60 -4.88
C VAL A 127 -1.79 -3.32 -5.74
N ILE A 128 -1.67 -3.22 -7.07
CA ILE A 128 -2.34 -4.11 -8.01
C ILE A 128 -1.28 -5.07 -8.55
N SER A 129 -1.57 -6.36 -8.58
CA SER A 129 -0.63 -7.39 -9.04
C SER A 129 -1.33 -8.48 -9.85
N GLY A 130 -0.66 -8.93 -10.90
CA GLY A 130 -1.17 -9.98 -11.78
C GLY A 130 -0.08 -10.62 -12.63
N PRO A 131 -0.45 -11.57 -13.51
CA PRO A 131 0.47 -12.10 -14.49
C PRO A 131 1.02 -11.01 -15.40
N ALA A 132 2.32 -11.05 -15.68
CA ALA A 132 3.00 -10.08 -16.54
C ALA A 132 2.46 -10.04 -18.00
N SER A 133 1.76 -11.08 -18.40
CA SER A 133 1.08 -11.15 -19.69
C SER A 133 -0.20 -10.32 -19.76
N ARG A 134 -0.84 -10.01 -18.62
CA ARG A 134 -2.03 -9.16 -18.55
C ARG A 134 -1.72 -7.78 -17.98
N LEU A 135 -0.90 -7.70 -16.94
CA LEU A 135 -0.49 -6.41 -16.34
C LEU A 135 0.79 -5.91 -17.03
N THR A 136 0.69 -5.57 -18.32
CA THR A 136 1.76 -4.94 -19.10
C THR A 136 1.95 -3.48 -18.69
N GLU A 137 2.99 -2.80 -19.17
CA GLU A 137 3.19 -1.36 -18.92
C GLU A 137 2.02 -0.52 -19.45
N GLU A 138 1.46 -0.88 -20.62
CA GLU A 138 0.32 -0.21 -21.23
C GLU A 138 -0.95 -0.43 -20.38
N ALA A 139 -1.18 -1.67 -19.92
CA ALA A 139 -2.29 -1.96 -19.02
C ALA A 139 -2.13 -1.22 -17.67
N ALA A 140 -0.93 -1.18 -17.12
CA ALA A 140 -0.63 -0.41 -15.91
C ALA A 140 -0.82 1.10 -16.12
N ALA A 141 -0.44 1.63 -17.29
CA ALA A 141 -0.66 3.03 -17.64
C ALA A 141 -2.15 3.38 -17.76
N SER A 142 -2.98 2.49 -18.29
CA SER A 142 -4.43 2.68 -18.40
C SER A 142 -5.13 2.71 -17.04
N LEU A 143 -4.58 2.00 -16.03
CA LEU A 143 -5.09 1.99 -14.66
C LEU A 143 -4.68 3.23 -13.86
N ARG A 144 -3.72 4.01 -14.34
CA ARG A 144 -3.06 5.07 -13.58
C ARG A 144 -4.03 6.04 -12.92
N GLN A 145 -5.01 6.56 -13.67
CA GLN A 145 -5.93 7.59 -13.15
C GLN A 145 -6.77 7.03 -12.00
N VAL A 146 -7.44 5.90 -12.22
CA VAL A 146 -8.27 5.25 -11.20
C VAL A 146 -7.43 4.87 -9.97
N PHE A 147 -6.21 4.38 -10.19
CA PHE A 147 -5.31 4.00 -9.11
C PHE A 147 -4.90 5.20 -8.25
N PHE A 148 -4.61 6.36 -8.86
CA PHE A 148 -4.33 7.60 -8.12
C PHE A 148 -5.55 8.12 -7.38
N ASP A 149 -6.72 8.11 -8.01
CA ASP A 149 -7.94 8.62 -7.39
C ASP A 149 -8.31 7.75 -6.17
N THR A 150 -8.24 6.43 -6.32
CA THR A 150 -8.46 5.49 -5.20
C THR A 150 -7.45 5.70 -4.06
N ALA A 151 -6.16 5.85 -4.39
CA ALA A 151 -5.12 6.10 -3.38
C ALA A 151 -5.35 7.43 -2.64
N ARG A 152 -5.75 8.47 -3.36
CA ARG A 152 -6.07 9.79 -2.79
C ARG A 152 -7.27 9.74 -1.87
N ASP A 153 -8.32 9.04 -2.27
CA ASP A 153 -9.54 8.88 -1.47
C ASP A 153 -9.27 8.05 -0.22
N LEU A 154 -8.46 6.99 -0.33
CA LEU A 154 -8.01 6.21 0.82
C LEU A 154 -7.23 7.10 1.80
N MET A 155 -6.23 7.84 1.34
CA MET A 155 -5.45 8.74 2.19
C MET A 155 -6.32 9.82 2.84
N ARG A 156 -7.28 10.40 2.10
CA ARG A 156 -8.24 11.36 2.65
C ARG A 156 -9.07 10.73 3.77
N SER A 157 -9.53 9.50 3.60
CA SER A 157 -10.30 8.78 4.62
C SER A 157 -9.46 8.44 5.87
N LEU A 158 -8.13 8.34 5.71
CA LEU A 158 -7.15 8.18 6.79
C LEU A 158 -6.70 9.53 7.40
N GLY A 159 -7.34 10.64 7.02
CA GLY A 159 -7.05 11.96 7.56
C GLY A 159 -5.82 12.67 6.96
N PHE A 160 -5.22 12.12 5.91
CA PHE A 160 -4.08 12.75 5.24
C PHE A 160 -4.45 14.13 4.69
N LYS A 161 -3.61 15.12 4.96
CA LYS A 161 -3.69 16.48 4.40
C LYS A 161 -2.39 16.74 3.63
N PRO A 162 -2.46 17.03 2.32
CA PRO A 162 -1.28 17.42 1.57
C PRO A 162 -0.65 18.68 2.17
N VAL A 163 0.65 18.73 2.30
CA VAL A 163 1.34 19.97 2.64
C VAL A 163 1.44 20.79 1.37
N ASP A 164 0.80 21.95 1.34
CA ASP A 164 0.99 22.93 0.28
C ASP A 164 2.46 23.35 0.26
N GLY A 165 3.16 23.05 -0.82
CA GLY A 165 4.60 23.28 -0.99
C GLY A 165 5.05 24.75 -0.95
N LYS A 166 4.18 25.67 -0.50
CA LYS A 166 4.48 27.12 -0.35
C LYS A 166 4.89 27.54 1.04
N ALA A 167 4.80 26.68 2.07
CA ALA A 167 5.06 27.12 3.45
C ALA A 167 6.54 27.10 3.90
N LYS A 168 7.48 26.53 3.13
CA LYS A 168 8.90 26.45 3.52
C LYS A 168 9.82 27.50 2.90
N ALA A 169 9.32 28.41 2.07
CA ALA A 169 10.14 29.46 1.47
C ALA A 169 10.21 30.77 2.28
N SER A 170 9.45 30.87 3.39
CA SER A 170 9.33 32.14 4.16
C SER A 170 10.14 32.21 5.46
N GLU A 171 10.76 31.13 5.91
CA GLU A 171 11.54 31.12 7.18
C GLU A 171 13.07 31.09 7.01
N ALA A 172 13.58 31.15 5.78
CA ALA A 172 15.03 31.11 5.53
C ALA A 172 15.62 32.51 5.22
N VAL A 173 14.86 33.60 5.45
CA VAL A 173 15.37 34.97 5.31
C VAL A 173 14.93 35.79 6.54
N LYS A 174 15.65 35.59 7.64
CA LYS A 174 15.85 36.60 8.68
C LYS A 174 17.12 36.29 9.45
#